data_75820c8ba91d238a745deb9b2986f194
#
_entry.id   75820c8ba91d238a745deb9b2986f194
#
_cell.length_a   1.000
_cell.length_b   1.000
_cell.length_c   1.000
_cell.angle_alpha   90.00
_cell.angle_beta   90.00
_cell.angle_gamma   90.00
#
_symmetry.space_group_name_H-M   'P 1'
#
loop_
_entity.id
_entity.type
_entity.pdbx_description
1 polymer ?
#
loop_
_entity_poly.entity_id
_entity_poly.type
_entity_poly.pdbx_seq_one_letter_code
_entity_poly.pdbx_strand_id
1 'polypeptide(L)'
;APSFRRRSPRRSPRLFVGPSYPMVVVSAPGKVLLAGGYLILDRPHTGTVLALDARFFSAVEMRPPAAAALPGEVEVSVASPQFGELRHYVYSSGPAGEDASLRPAAGTAAQPPNRYVEVPLLYAITAARALAAAAAPAGSEPVPPPPPLALEVTLAADNGFYSHIAELRARGLPLTAESLASLPPLLRPAAGDNGDVAKTGLGSSATLVTSLVAALLHTFGAISLPEPGGPPPAAAAQPKSQEREERELAMLHALAQVCHCAAQGKVGSGFDVCAATFGSHRYCRFSPATIQPLLGLAEGAAPPPALLLGAIGSAGRAPALEHEAEPFQLPPGVEVMMADVCCGAHTPSMVKSIQRWRGEDG
;
A
#
# COMPACT_ATOMS: atom_id res chain seq x y z
N ALA A 1 14.77 60.77 -44.67
CA ALA A 1 14.03 59.62 -44.20
C ALA A 1 14.99 58.69 -43.45
N PRO A 2 14.78 58.36 -42.14
CA PRO A 2 15.65 57.43 -41.44
C PRO A 2 15.15 55.98 -41.64
N SER A 3 16.10 55.11 -41.98
CA SER A 3 15.90 53.67 -42.18
C SER A 3 15.69 52.96 -40.87
N PHE A 4 14.52 52.34 -40.68
CA PHE A 4 14.23 51.45 -39.58
C PHE A 4 14.92 50.08 -39.85
N ARG A 5 15.97 49.77 -39.07
CA ARG A 5 16.49 48.39 -38.95
C ARG A 5 15.54 47.55 -38.13
N ARG A 6 14.91 46.52 -38.71
CA ARG A 6 14.17 45.43 -38.01
C ARG A 6 15.13 44.69 -37.12
N ARG A 7 14.90 44.74 -35.79
CA ARG A 7 15.54 43.84 -34.85
C ARG A 7 14.88 42.45 -34.98
N SER A 8 15.70 41.43 -35.23
CA SER A 8 15.26 40.05 -35.19
C SER A 8 14.72 39.68 -33.79
N PRO A 9 13.66 38.86 -33.70
CA PRO A 9 13.14 38.44 -32.39
C PRO A 9 14.19 37.56 -31.71
N ARG A 10 14.56 37.93 -30.49
CA ARG A 10 15.36 37.08 -29.57
C ARG A 10 14.61 35.77 -29.37
N ARG A 11 15.22 34.64 -29.76
CA ARG A 11 14.74 33.31 -29.41
C ARG A 11 14.70 33.23 -27.89
N SER A 12 13.52 33.03 -27.34
CA SER A 12 13.34 32.64 -25.94
C SER A 12 14.12 31.33 -25.69
N PRO A 13 14.77 31.18 -24.53
CA PRO A 13 15.41 29.94 -24.18
C PRO A 13 14.33 28.84 -24.19
N ARG A 14 14.50 27.81 -25.01
CA ARG A 14 13.70 26.60 -24.92
C ARG A 14 13.99 26.01 -23.54
N LEU A 15 13.02 26.07 -22.64
CA LEU A 15 13.01 25.24 -21.46
C LEU A 15 13.17 23.80 -21.96
N PHE A 16 14.27 23.16 -21.58
CA PHE A 16 14.46 21.73 -21.73
C PHE A 16 13.44 21.08 -20.79
N VAL A 17 12.27 20.75 -21.32
CA VAL A 17 11.35 19.84 -20.63
C VAL A 17 12.00 18.47 -20.79
N GLY A 18 12.70 18.03 -19.76
CA GLY A 18 13.18 16.65 -19.66
C GLY A 18 12.01 15.67 -19.78
N PRO A 19 12.23 14.39 -19.99
CA PRO A 19 11.18 13.40 -20.04
C PRO A 19 10.33 13.51 -18.75
N SER A 20 9.06 13.87 -18.93
CA SER A 20 8.08 13.89 -17.84
C SER A 20 7.76 12.43 -17.50
N TYR A 21 8.21 11.95 -16.37
CA TYR A 21 7.77 10.66 -15.84
C TYR A 21 6.39 10.83 -15.22
N PRO A 22 5.41 9.98 -15.57
CA PRO A 22 4.08 10.09 -14.97
C PRO A 22 4.14 9.77 -13.48
N MET A 23 3.53 10.61 -12.67
CA MET A 23 3.30 10.32 -11.25
C MET A 23 2.04 9.46 -11.13
N VAL A 24 2.18 8.31 -10.47
CA VAL A 24 1.07 7.40 -10.13
C VAL A 24 0.60 7.71 -8.71
N VAL A 25 -0.68 8.01 -8.54
CA VAL A 25 -1.29 8.21 -7.22
C VAL A 25 -2.36 7.16 -6.99
N VAL A 26 -2.18 6.37 -5.95
CA VAL A 26 -3.13 5.32 -5.55
C VAL A 26 -3.60 5.57 -4.13
N SER A 27 -4.86 5.30 -3.86
CA SER A 27 -5.39 5.35 -2.50
C SER A 27 -6.15 4.08 -2.14
N ALA A 28 -6.09 3.70 -0.87
CA ALA A 28 -6.83 2.58 -0.31
C ALA A 28 -7.73 3.05 0.84
N PRO A 29 -8.95 2.51 1.00
CA PRO A 29 -9.88 2.89 2.04
C PRO A 29 -9.50 2.28 3.39
N GLY A 30 -9.78 3.01 4.47
CA GLY A 30 -9.80 2.49 5.82
C GLY A 30 -10.93 1.47 6.02
N LYS A 31 -10.97 0.83 7.18
CA LYS A 31 -11.95 -0.21 7.48
C LYS A 31 -12.45 -0.15 8.91
N VAL A 32 -13.66 -0.70 9.12
CA VAL A 32 -14.17 -1.10 10.42
C VAL A 32 -14.75 -2.51 10.34
N LEU A 33 -14.48 -3.33 11.35
CA LEU A 33 -15.11 -4.64 11.52
C LEU A 33 -16.45 -4.44 12.23
N LEU A 34 -17.56 -4.58 11.49
CA LEU A 34 -18.90 -4.38 12.02
C LEU A 34 -19.36 -5.57 12.87
N ALA A 35 -19.08 -6.79 12.42
CA ALA A 35 -19.44 -8.03 13.11
C ALA A 35 -18.40 -9.12 12.86
N GLY A 36 -18.31 -10.12 13.74
CA GLY A 36 -17.41 -11.27 13.62
C GLY A 36 -16.10 -11.11 14.37
N GLY A 37 -16.00 -10.19 15.31
CA GLY A 37 -14.81 -9.98 16.15
C GLY A 37 -14.31 -11.31 16.76
N TYR A 38 -12.97 -11.50 16.79
CA TYR A 38 -12.23 -12.68 17.24
C TYR A 38 -12.50 -13.97 16.46
N LEU A 39 -13.77 -14.33 16.19
CA LEU A 39 -14.13 -15.55 15.44
C LEU A 39 -13.68 -15.51 13.99
N ILE A 40 -13.52 -14.32 13.40
CA ILE A 40 -12.97 -14.12 12.03
C ILE A 40 -11.55 -14.69 11.87
N LEU A 41 -10.86 -15.06 12.95
CA LEU A 41 -9.56 -15.71 12.93
C LEU A 41 -9.64 -17.20 12.59
N ASP A 42 -10.82 -17.82 12.75
CA ASP A 42 -11.02 -19.25 12.56
C ASP A 42 -12.02 -19.51 11.42
N ARG A 43 -11.63 -20.26 10.39
CA ARG A 43 -12.60 -20.80 9.42
C ARG A 43 -13.51 -21.85 10.12
N PRO A 44 -14.79 -21.93 9.75
CA PRO A 44 -15.49 -21.24 8.67
C PRO A 44 -16.18 -19.91 9.06
N HIS A 45 -15.83 -19.33 10.20
CA HIS A 45 -16.50 -18.14 10.68
C HIS A 45 -16.26 -16.94 9.75
N THR A 46 -17.31 -16.16 9.54
CA THR A 46 -17.28 -14.98 8.70
C THR A 46 -17.39 -13.71 9.54
N GLY A 47 -16.89 -12.59 9.00
CA GLY A 47 -17.09 -11.26 9.56
C GLY A 47 -17.59 -10.29 8.50
N THR A 48 -18.30 -9.25 8.92
CA THR A 48 -18.74 -8.15 8.06
C THR A 48 -17.81 -6.96 8.26
N VAL A 49 -17.19 -6.51 7.18
CA VAL A 49 -16.21 -5.42 7.18
C VAL A 49 -16.72 -4.29 6.31
N LEU A 50 -16.69 -3.08 6.83
CA LEU A 50 -17.01 -1.88 6.06
C LEU A 50 -15.71 -1.17 5.67
N ALA A 51 -15.59 -0.85 4.40
CA ALA A 51 -14.62 0.12 3.93
C ALA A 51 -15.16 1.52 4.15
N LEU A 52 -14.27 2.44 4.48
CA LEU A 52 -14.60 3.82 4.83
C LEU A 52 -14.15 4.77 3.73
N ASP A 53 -14.66 5.97 3.75
CA ASP A 53 -14.23 7.07 2.88
C ASP A 53 -12.85 7.63 3.25
N ALA A 54 -12.42 7.49 4.51
CA ALA A 54 -11.07 7.81 4.93
C ALA A 54 -10.03 6.96 4.17
N ARG A 55 -9.07 7.61 3.48
CA ARG A 55 -8.13 6.95 2.57
C ARG A 55 -6.68 7.22 2.93
N PHE A 56 -5.83 6.25 2.65
CA PHE A 56 -4.39 6.40 2.66
C PHE A 56 -3.89 6.50 1.21
N PHE A 57 -3.02 7.46 0.94
CA PHE A 57 -2.51 7.78 -0.40
C PHE A 57 -1.04 7.42 -0.50
N SER A 58 -0.67 6.82 -1.62
CA SER A 58 0.70 6.57 -2.03
C SER A 58 0.91 7.13 -3.44
N ALA A 59 1.78 8.14 -3.55
CA ALA A 59 2.21 8.68 -4.84
C ALA A 59 3.60 8.15 -5.16
N VAL A 60 3.80 7.64 -6.37
CA VAL A 60 5.08 7.10 -6.85
C VAL A 60 5.42 7.78 -8.18
N GLU A 61 6.61 8.35 -8.25
CA GLU A 61 7.14 8.96 -9.47
C GLU A 61 8.49 8.34 -9.81
N MET A 62 8.69 7.92 -11.05
CA MET A 62 10.00 7.49 -11.54
C MET A 62 10.87 8.70 -11.84
N ARG A 63 12.16 8.59 -11.56
CA ARG A 63 13.16 9.61 -11.82
C ARG A 63 14.42 9.01 -12.44
N PRO A 64 15.23 9.80 -13.13
CA PRO A 64 16.58 9.37 -13.50
C PRO A 64 17.36 9.03 -12.23
N PRO A 65 18.15 7.94 -12.25
CA PRO A 65 18.99 7.55 -11.12
C PRO A 65 20.15 8.53 -10.93
N ALA A 66 20.80 8.48 -9.77
CA ALA A 66 22.10 9.14 -9.61
C ALA A 66 23.14 8.55 -10.56
N ALA A 67 24.16 9.37 -10.92
CA ALA A 67 25.17 8.97 -11.89
C ALA A 67 26.01 7.73 -11.47
N ALA A 68 26.01 7.39 -10.19
CA ALA A 68 26.75 6.24 -9.62
C ALA A 68 25.89 4.98 -9.42
N ALA A 69 24.60 4.99 -9.77
CA ALA A 69 23.72 3.84 -9.57
C ALA A 69 24.09 2.69 -10.52
N LEU A 70 24.04 1.47 -10.00
CA LEU A 70 24.43 0.25 -10.72
C LEU A 70 23.21 -0.39 -11.42
N PRO A 71 23.41 -1.12 -12.53
CA PRO A 71 22.35 -1.94 -13.11
C PRO A 71 21.71 -2.87 -12.07
N GLY A 72 20.40 -2.95 -12.06
CA GLY A 72 19.66 -3.73 -11.06
C GLY A 72 19.40 -2.97 -9.74
N GLU A 73 19.91 -1.78 -9.55
CA GLU A 73 19.58 -0.94 -8.40
C GLU A 73 18.37 -0.06 -8.64
N VAL A 74 17.62 0.19 -7.57
CA VAL A 74 16.55 1.19 -7.50
C VAL A 74 16.80 2.06 -6.27
N GLU A 75 17.08 3.33 -6.49
CA GLU A 75 17.14 4.31 -5.42
C GLU A 75 15.71 4.72 -5.04
N VAL A 76 15.37 4.71 -3.76
CA VAL A 76 14.01 5.03 -3.30
C VAL A 76 14.08 6.10 -2.22
N SER A 77 13.43 7.23 -2.49
CA SER A 77 13.17 8.28 -1.50
C SER A 77 11.72 8.22 -1.06
N VAL A 78 11.47 8.08 0.24
CA VAL A 78 10.12 8.00 0.81
C VAL A 78 9.89 9.19 1.72
N ALA A 79 8.98 10.07 1.34
CA ALA A 79 8.54 11.21 2.12
C ALA A 79 7.20 10.94 2.80
N SER A 80 7.09 11.26 4.08
CA SER A 80 5.84 11.30 4.84
C SER A 80 5.64 12.71 5.40
N PRO A 81 5.11 13.67 4.61
CA PRO A 81 5.07 15.08 5.00
C PRO A 81 4.31 15.34 6.30
N GLN A 82 3.24 14.59 6.56
CA GLN A 82 2.45 14.69 7.80
C GLN A 82 3.29 14.44 9.06
N PHE A 83 4.35 13.63 8.95
CA PHE A 83 5.24 13.29 10.06
C PHE A 83 6.59 14.02 9.98
N GLY A 84 6.85 14.73 8.87
CA GLY A 84 8.13 15.36 8.61
C GLY A 84 9.25 14.34 8.40
N GLU A 85 8.91 13.14 7.95
CA GLU A 85 9.86 12.05 7.72
C GLU A 85 10.29 12.02 6.25
N LEU A 86 11.59 11.79 6.05
CA LEU A 86 12.20 11.50 4.76
C LEU A 86 13.18 10.34 4.95
N ARG A 87 13.02 9.29 4.16
CA ARG A 87 13.82 8.06 4.23
C ARG A 87 14.40 7.76 2.86
N HIS A 88 15.62 7.25 2.82
CA HIS A 88 16.30 6.89 1.58
C HIS A 88 16.77 5.44 1.65
N TYR A 89 16.48 4.69 0.60
CA TYR A 89 16.82 3.28 0.47
C TYR A 89 17.46 3.00 -0.88
N VAL A 90 18.19 1.91 -0.94
CA VAL A 90 18.66 1.30 -2.19
C VAL A 90 18.16 -0.13 -2.21
N TYR A 91 17.34 -0.44 -3.19
CA TYR A 91 16.95 -1.81 -3.55
C TYR A 91 17.95 -2.34 -4.57
N SER A 92 18.34 -3.61 -4.44
CA SER A 92 19.19 -4.32 -5.41
C SER A 92 18.71 -5.76 -5.58
N SER A 93 18.78 -6.29 -6.81
CA SER A 93 18.50 -7.70 -7.09
C SER A 93 19.13 -8.13 -8.40
N GLY A 94 19.14 -9.44 -8.65
CA GLY A 94 19.30 -10.02 -9.99
C GLY A 94 18.18 -9.64 -10.94
N PRO A 95 18.26 -10.06 -12.23
CA PRO A 95 17.35 -9.64 -13.30
C PRO A 95 15.88 -9.99 -13.05
N ALA A 96 15.62 -11.17 -12.49
CA ALA A 96 14.27 -11.64 -12.17
C ALA A 96 13.90 -11.47 -10.69
N GLY A 97 14.62 -10.63 -9.96
CA GLY A 97 14.38 -10.38 -8.54
C GLY A 97 15.09 -11.35 -7.59
N GLU A 98 16.05 -12.14 -8.07
CA GLU A 98 16.84 -13.03 -7.23
C GLU A 98 17.72 -12.23 -6.25
N ASP A 99 17.97 -12.78 -5.08
CA ASP A 99 18.80 -12.20 -4.03
C ASP A 99 18.44 -10.73 -3.72
N ALA A 100 17.15 -10.40 -3.83
CA ALA A 100 16.69 -9.05 -3.63
C ALA A 100 16.89 -8.58 -2.20
N SER A 101 17.38 -7.37 -2.05
CA SER A 101 17.64 -6.73 -0.78
C SER A 101 17.25 -5.25 -0.80
N LEU A 102 16.89 -4.73 0.37
CA LEU A 102 16.65 -3.32 0.60
C LEU A 102 17.51 -2.85 1.77
N ARG A 103 18.29 -1.80 1.57
CA ARG A 103 19.15 -1.22 2.60
C ARG A 103 18.96 0.29 2.67
N PRO A 104 19.17 0.92 3.83
CA PRO A 104 19.26 2.38 3.91
C PRO A 104 20.37 2.89 2.98
N ALA A 105 20.13 4.03 2.34
CA ALA A 105 21.14 4.66 1.49
C ALA A 105 22.33 5.16 2.33
N ALA A 106 23.54 5.07 1.78
CA ALA A 106 24.75 5.53 2.44
C ALA A 106 24.67 7.03 2.76
N GLY A 107 25.19 7.43 3.91
CA GLY A 107 25.21 8.84 4.34
C GLY A 107 23.88 9.39 4.88
N THR A 108 22.84 8.57 4.97
CA THR A 108 21.58 8.99 5.62
C THR A 108 21.67 8.76 7.14
N ALA A 109 21.02 9.65 7.91
CA ALA A 109 20.93 9.47 9.35
C ALA A 109 20.21 8.16 9.70
N ALA A 110 20.74 7.44 10.70
CA ALA A 110 20.10 6.23 11.19
C ALA A 110 18.71 6.55 11.73
N GLN A 111 17.69 5.88 11.20
CA GLN A 111 16.30 5.98 11.64
C GLN A 111 15.82 4.58 12.04
N PRO A 112 14.90 4.48 13.00
CA PRO A 112 14.27 3.20 13.33
C PRO A 112 13.61 2.60 12.07
N PRO A 113 13.70 1.26 11.87
CA PRO A 113 13.08 0.61 10.72
C PRO A 113 11.57 0.88 10.65
N ASN A 114 11.06 1.14 9.46
CA ASN A 114 9.61 1.19 9.20
C ASN A 114 9.20 0.02 8.32
N ARG A 115 8.93 -1.12 8.94
CA ARG A 115 8.62 -2.35 8.23
C ARG A 115 7.38 -2.25 7.33
N TYR A 116 6.43 -1.34 7.64
CA TYR A 116 5.25 -1.12 6.80
C TYR A 116 5.56 -0.33 5.53
N VAL A 117 6.77 0.22 5.40
CA VAL A 117 7.30 0.84 4.19
C VAL A 117 8.34 -0.06 3.54
N GLU A 118 9.30 -0.58 4.31
CA GLU A 118 10.44 -1.35 3.81
C GLU A 118 10.01 -2.67 3.17
N VAL A 119 9.11 -3.42 3.82
CA VAL A 119 8.63 -4.70 3.28
C VAL A 119 7.83 -4.53 1.98
N PRO A 120 6.85 -3.61 1.86
CA PRO A 120 6.20 -3.33 0.61
C PRO A 120 7.15 -2.90 -0.52
N LEU A 121 8.12 -2.02 -0.25
CA LEU A 121 9.12 -1.64 -1.24
C LEU A 121 9.90 -2.86 -1.75
N LEU A 122 10.46 -3.63 -0.82
CA LEU A 122 11.26 -4.81 -1.14
C LEU A 122 10.44 -5.85 -1.92
N TYR A 123 9.27 -6.23 -1.43
CA TYR A 123 8.50 -7.34 -2.01
C TYR A 123 7.79 -6.93 -3.30
N ALA A 124 7.27 -5.70 -3.41
CA ALA A 124 6.57 -5.29 -4.62
C ALA A 124 7.52 -5.06 -5.81
N ILE A 125 8.72 -4.50 -5.57
CA ILE A 125 9.73 -4.37 -6.64
C ILE A 125 10.22 -5.76 -7.07
N THR A 126 10.47 -6.67 -6.11
CA THR A 126 10.84 -8.06 -6.40
C THR A 126 9.77 -8.77 -7.21
N ALA A 127 8.50 -8.67 -6.79
CA ALA A 127 7.37 -9.28 -7.49
C ALA A 127 7.23 -8.74 -8.93
N ALA A 128 7.35 -7.43 -9.11
CA ALA A 128 7.25 -6.80 -10.43
C ALA A 128 8.35 -7.31 -11.38
N ARG A 129 9.58 -7.44 -10.90
CA ARG A 129 10.69 -8.02 -11.68
C ARG A 129 10.47 -9.49 -12.01
N ALA A 130 10.04 -10.27 -11.03
CA ALA A 130 9.75 -11.69 -11.22
C ALA A 130 8.60 -11.91 -12.21
N LEU A 131 7.55 -11.10 -12.16
CA LEU A 131 6.43 -11.12 -13.11
C LEU A 131 6.88 -10.76 -14.52
N ALA A 132 7.69 -9.71 -14.67
CA ALA A 132 8.24 -9.31 -15.96
C ALA A 132 9.13 -10.42 -16.58
N ALA A 133 9.98 -11.04 -15.79
CA ALA A 133 10.81 -12.17 -16.21
C ALA A 133 9.96 -13.41 -16.60
N ALA A 134 8.92 -13.72 -15.82
CA ALA A 134 8.00 -14.83 -16.10
C ALA A 134 7.15 -14.59 -17.36
N ALA A 135 6.95 -13.35 -17.79
CA ALA A 135 6.24 -13.00 -19.01
C ALA A 135 7.11 -13.07 -20.28
N ALA A 136 8.43 -13.21 -20.14
CA ALA A 136 9.33 -13.34 -21.26
C ALA A 136 9.08 -14.67 -22.03
N PRO A 137 9.16 -14.68 -23.38
CA PRO A 137 8.98 -15.90 -24.15
C PRO A 137 9.97 -17.01 -23.74
N ALA A 138 9.52 -18.25 -23.75
CA ALA A 138 10.39 -19.39 -23.47
C ALA A 138 11.55 -19.46 -24.48
N GLY A 139 12.78 -19.60 -23.98
CA GLY A 139 13.99 -19.61 -24.81
C GLY A 139 14.60 -18.22 -25.13
N SER A 140 14.08 -17.15 -24.54
CA SER A 140 14.73 -15.85 -24.61
C SER A 140 16.13 -15.90 -23.99
N GLU A 141 17.07 -15.11 -24.54
CA GLU A 141 18.38 -14.85 -23.90
C GLU A 141 18.17 -14.39 -22.45
N PRO A 142 19.12 -14.67 -21.56
CA PRO A 142 19.08 -14.19 -20.19
C PRO A 142 18.82 -12.66 -20.18
N VAL A 143 17.76 -12.24 -19.51
CA VAL A 143 17.43 -10.81 -19.42
C VAL A 143 18.54 -10.11 -18.64
N PRO A 144 19.21 -9.09 -19.21
CA PRO A 144 20.22 -8.34 -18.48
C PRO A 144 19.57 -7.63 -17.27
N PRO A 145 20.36 -7.30 -16.23
CA PRO A 145 19.84 -6.47 -15.15
C PRO A 145 19.19 -5.20 -15.71
N PRO A 146 18.00 -4.82 -15.22
CA PRO A 146 17.35 -3.62 -15.69
C PRO A 146 18.23 -2.38 -15.42
N PRO A 147 18.13 -1.34 -16.24
CA PRO A 147 18.85 -0.09 -16.00
C PRO A 147 18.51 0.44 -14.61
N PRO A 148 19.44 1.14 -13.95
CA PRO A 148 19.16 1.75 -12.66
C PRO A 148 18.06 2.81 -12.80
N LEU A 149 17.26 2.96 -11.77
CA LEU A 149 16.21 3.99 -11.71
C LEU A 149 16.08 4.55 -10.29
N ALA A 150 15.42 5.69 -10.16
CA ALA A 150 15.06 6.26 -8.89
C ALA A 150 13.54 6.37 -8.77
N LEU A 151 13.03 6.17 -7.54
CA LEU A 151 11.63 6.36 -7.18
C LEU A 151 11.51 7.45 -6.13
N GLU A 152 10.62 8.39 -6.35
CA GLU A 152 10.14 9.32 -5.33
C GLU A 152 8.77 8.84 -4.87
N VAL A 153 8.65 8.49 -3.59
CA VAL A 153 7.42 7.99 -2.97
C VAL A 153 6.94 9.02 -1.95
N THR A 154 5.68 9.42 -2.03
CA THR A 154 5.04 10.26 -1.02
C THR A 154 3.86 9.53 -0.39
N LEU A 155 3.83 9.51 0.95
CA LEU A 155 2.82 8.83 1.74
C LEU A 155 2.02 9.85 2.54
N ALA A 156 0.69 9.78 2.46
CA ALA A 156 -0.22 10.66 3.20
C ALA A 156 -1.51 9.92 3.57
N ALA A 157 -2.15 10.33 4.66
CA ALA A 157 -3.38 9.73 5.14
C ALA A 157 -4.42 10.79 5.49
N ASP A 158 -5.69 10.50 5.23
CA ASP A 158 -6.79 11.36 5.68
C ASP A 158 -6.82 11.51 7.20
N ASN A 159 -7.35 12.63 7.64
CA ASN A 159 -7.44 12.98 9.07
C ASN A 159 -8.14 11.89 9.90
N GLY A 160 -9.09 11.15 9.31
CA GLY A 160 -9.82 10.09 9.99
C GLY A 160 -8.98 8.97 10.59
N PHE A 161 -7.74 8.75 10.12
CA PHE A 161 -6.86 7.71 10.67
C PHE A 161 -6.22 8.05 12.01
N TYR A 162 -6.24 9.33 12.38
CA TYR A 162 -5.56 9.85 13.56
C TYR A 162 -6.51 10.68 14.41
N SER A 163 -6.31 10.67 15.73
CA SER A 163 -7.07 11.53 16.63
C SER A 163 -6.64 12.99 16.47
N HIS A 164 -7.62 13.86 16.23
CA HIS A 164 -7.44 15.30 16.16
C HIS A 164 -8.14 16.03 17.32
N ILE A 165 -8.47 15.33 18.40
CA ILE A 165 -9.16 15.93 19.55
C ILE A 165 -8.37 17.08 20.16
N ALA A 166 -7.05 16.94 20.28
CA ALA A 166 -6.19 18.00 20.80
C ALA A 166 -6.25 19.25 19.92
N GLU A 167 -6.25 19.09 18.59
CA GLU A 167 -6.34 20.18 17.64
C GLU A 167 -7.70 20.89 17.68
N LEU A 168 -8.80 20.12 17.73
CA LEU A 168 -10.15 20.67 17.85
C LEU A 168 -10.30 21.49 19.15
N ARG A 169 -9.79 20.96 20.26
CA ARG A 169 -9.79 21.67 21.55
C ARG A 169 -8.97 22.97 21.50
N ALA A 170 -7.78 22.92 20.91
CA ALA A 170 -6.91 24.09 20.76
C ALA A 170 -7.56 25.21 19.93
N ARG A 171 -8.42 24.84 18.95
CA ARG A 171 -9.21 25.78 18.14
C ARG A 171 -10.54 26.19 18.77
N GLY A 172 -10.89 25.65 19.93
CA GLY A 172 -12.17 25.91 20.58
C GLY A 172 -13.37 25.33 19.83
N LEU A 173 -13.15 24.31 18.99
CA LEU A 173 -14.18 23.65 18.21
C LEU A 173 -14.83 22.50 18.99
N PRO A 174 -16.15 22.27 18.83
CA PRO A 174 -16.81 21.12 19.42
C PRO A 174 -16.31 19.80 18.83
N LEU A 175 -16.39 18.70 19.60
CA LEU A 175 -15.98 17.38 19.15
C LEU A 175 -17.07 16.73 18.30
N THR A 176 -17.25 17.20 17.07
CA THR A 176 -18.24 16.71 16.11
C THR A 176 -17.59 16.36 14.77
N ALA A 177 -18.33 15.59 13.94
CA ALA A 177 -17.88 15.23 12.60
C ALA A 177 -17.69 16.47 11.72
N GLU A 178 -18.57 17.48 11.85
CA GLU A 178 -18.48 18.74 11.10
C GLU A 178 -17.21 19.52 11.45
N SER A 179 -16.87 19.58 12.75
CA SER A 179 -15.63 20.22 13.20
C SER A 179 -14.41 19.49 12.66
N LEU A 180 -14.40 18.15 12.67
CA LEU A 180 -13.31 17.36 12.09
C LEU A 180 -13.19 17.61 10.59
N ALA A 181 -14.31 17.65 9.85
CA ALA A 181 -14.34 17.92 8.43
C ALA A 181 -13.87 19.36 8.08
N SER A 182 -13.96 20.31 9.01
CA SER A 182 -13.48 21.69 8.84
C SER A 182 -11.96 21.84 8.97
N LEU A 183 -11.26 20.82 9.46
CA LEU A 183 -9.80 20.86 9.58
C LEU A 183 -9.15 20.79 8.19
N PRO A 184 -7.95 21.37 8.01
CA PRO A 184 -7.19 21.20 6.77
C PRO A 184 -7.01 19.71 6.47
N PRO A 185 -7.08 19.29 5.20
CA PRO A 185 -6.82 17.89 4.83
C PRO A 185 -5.37 17.51 5.12
N LEU A 186 -5.12 16.23 5.36
CA LEU A 186 -3.80 15.66 5.59
C LEU A 186 -3.04 16.36 6.75
N LEU A 187 -3.77 16.76 7.77
CA LEU A 187 -3.20 17.48 8.92
C LEU A 187 -2.24 16.56 9.69
N ARG A 188 -1.14 17.17 10.15
CA ARG A 188 -0.20 16.46 11.03
C ARG A 188 -0.91 16.09 12.34
N PRO A 189 -0.94 14.79 12.73
CA PRO A 189 -1.55 14.40 13.99
C PRO A 189 -0.70 14.89 15.17
N ALA A 190 -1.34 15.21 16.28
CA ALA A 190 -0.64 15.51 17.52
C ALA A 190 0.06 14.25 18.05
N ALA A 191 1.22 14.43 18.67
CA ALA A 191 1.84 13.36 19.43
C ALA A 191 0.98 13.07 20.69
N GLY A 192 0.74 11.79 20.95
CA GLY A 192 0.15 11.35 22.22
C GLY A 192 1.12 11.50 23.39
N ASP A 193 0.64 11.21 24.59
CA ASP A 193 1.41 11.38 25.83
C ASP A 193 2.72 10.57 25.88
N ASN A 194 2.80 9.49 25.11
CA ASN A 194 3.99 8.62 25.00
C ASN A 194 4.87 8.96 23.79
N GLY A 195 4.62 10.07 23.09
CA GLY A 195 5.30 10.40 21.84
C GLY A 195 4.78 9.65 20.60
N ASP A 196 3.92 8.66 20.77
CA ASP A 196 3.26 7.94 19.70
C ASP A 196 2.05 8.73 19.16
N VAL A 197 1.74 8.52 17.89
CA VAL A 197 0.55 9.12 17.27
C VAL A 197 -0.69 8.34 17.67
N ALA A 198 -1.70 9.03 18.23
CA ALA A 198 -2.98 8.42 18.57
C ALA A 198 -3.75 8.02 17.30
N LYS A 199 -3.92 6.72 17.08
CA LYS A 199 -4.63 6.14 15.93
C LYS A 199 -6.07 5.82 16.29
N THR A 200 -6.99 6.06 15.36
CA THR A 200 -8.43 5.79 15.51
C THR A 200 -8.83 4.33 15.28
N GLY A 201 -7.90 3.47 14.88
CA GLY A 201 -8.16 2.04 14.66
C GLY A 201 -8.73 1.70 13.28
N LEU A 202 -8.76 2.63 12.34
CA LEU A 202 -9.30 2.42 10.97
C LEU A 202 -8.40 1.57 10.05
N GLY A 203 -7.34 0.96 10.57
CA GLY A 203 -6.48 0.04 9.80
C GLY A 203 -5.43 0.75 8.94
N SER A 204 -4.85 1.84 9.44
CA SER A 204 -3.84 2.64 8.71
C SER A 204 -2.67 1.82 8.15
N SER A 205 -2.21 0.78 8.85
CA SER A 205 -1.11 -0.07 8.36
C SER A 205 -1.49 -0.88 7.11
N ALA A 206 -2.69 -1.48 7.11
CA ALA A 206 -3.17 -2.25 5.96
C ALA A 206 -3.42 -1.34 4.74
N THR A 207 -4.01 -0.16 4.95
CA THR A 207 -4.27 0.81 3.89
C THR A 207 -2.98 1.39 3.30
N LEU A 208 -1.98 1.71 4.14
CA LEU A 208 -0.66 2.13 3.69
C LEU A 208 -0.02 1.05 2.82
N VAL A 209 0.06 -0.19 3.34
CA VAL A 209 0.68 -1.31 2.61
C VAL A 209 -0.03 -1.55 1.29
N THR A 210 -1.37 -1.58 1.28
CA THR A 210 -2.15 -1.86 0.07
C THR A 210 -1.98 -0.75 -0.97
N SER A 211 -2.07 0.52 -0.59
CA SER A 211 -1.90 1.64 -1.53
C SER A 211 -0.48 1.70 -2.09
N LEU A 212 0.55 1.45 -1.26
CA LEU A 212 1.95 1.45 -1.70
C LEU A 212 2.25 0.29 -2.64
N VAL A 213 1.81 -0.94 -2.32
CA VAL A 213 1.97 -2.12 -3.20
C VAL A 213 1.26 -1.86 -4.54
N ALA A 214 0.03 -1.34 -4.52
CA ALA A 214 -0.73 -1.03 -5.72
C ALA A 214 -0.02 0.01 -6.59
N ALA A 215 0.45 1.11 -5.99
CA ALA A 215 1.18 2.15 -6.70
C ALA A 215 2.47 1.62 -7.33
N LEU A 216 3.25 0.80 -6.62
CA LEU A 216 4.47 0.18 -7.14
C LEU A 216 4.18 -0.79 -8.28
N LEU A 217 3.25 -1.74 -8.10
CA LEU A 217 2.90 -2.70 -9.15
C LEU A 217 2.40 -2.00 -10.42
N HIS A 218 1.59 -0.94 -10.28
CA HIS A 218 1.13 -0.15 -11.42
C HIS A 218 2.27 0.62 -12.08
N THR A 219 3.14 1.25 -11.30
CA THR A 219 4.32 1.99 -11.80
C THR A 219 5.26 1.09 -12.60
N PHE A 220 5.44 -0.16 -12.18
CA PHE A 220 6.24 -1.16 -12.89
C PHE A 220 5.46 -1.90 -14.00
N GLY A 221 4.20 -1.56 -14.25
CA GLY A 221 3.38 -2.16 -15.30
C GLY A 221 2.95 -3.60 -15.02
N ALA A 222 3.05 -4.07 -13.78
CA ALA A 222 2.64 -5.42 -13.38
C ALA A 222 1.11 -5.57 -13.25
N ILE A 223 0.41 -4.48 -12.96
CA ILE A 223 -1.06 -4.38 -12.94
C ILE A 223 -1.51 -3.08 -13.60
N SER A 224 -2.78 -3.04 -14.03
CA SER A 224 -3.46 -1.83 -14.48
C SER A 224 -4.55 -1.47 -13.46
N LEU A 225 -4.53 -0.24 -12.97
CA LEU A 225 -5.56 0.26 -12.06
C LEU A 225 -6.55 1.13 -12.85
N PRO A 226 -7.86 1.14 -12.48
CA PRO A 226 -8.84 1.99 -13.13
C PRO A 226 -8.54 3.48 -12.87
N GLU A 227 -8.77 4.31 -13.90
CA GLU A 227 -8.64 5.76 -13.78
C GLU A 227 -9.73 6.34 -12.86
N PRO A 228 -9.43 7.36 -12.05
CA PRO A 228 -10.42 8.04 -11.23
C PRO A 228 -11.57 8.63 -12.07
N GLY A 229 -12.82 8.31 -11.73
CA GLY A 229 -13.99 8.81 -12.45
C GLY A 229 -14.29 8.09 -13.77
N GLY A 230 -13.53 7.07 -14.12
CA GLY A 230 -13.87 6.15 -15.21
C GLY A 230 -15.16 5.38 -14.91
N PRO A 231 -15.86 4.84 -15.94
CA PRO A 231 -17.04 4.02 -15.70
C PRO A 231 -16.67 2.82 -14.82
N PRO A 232 -17.59 2.38 -13.94
CA PRO A 232 -17.32 1.19 -13.13
C PRO A 232 -17.02 0.00 -14.04
N PRO A 233 -16.07 -0.87 -13.69
CA PRO A 233 -15.57 -1.96 -14.54
C PRO A 233 -16.65 -2.85 -15.15
N ALA A 234 -17.79 -2.99 -14.50
CA ALA A 234 -18.88 -3.88 -14.89
C ALA A 234 -19.76 -3.38 -16.06
N ALA A 235 -19.73 -2.09 -16.43
CA ALA A 235 -20.72 -1.53 -17.34
C ALA A 235 -20.34 -1.52 -18.84
N ALA A 236 -19.05 -1.67 -19.18
CA ALA A 236 -18.57 -1.53 -20.57
C ALA A 236 -17.43 -2.49 -20.98
N ALA A 237 -16.93 -3.33 -20.07
CA ALA A 237 -15.78 -4.17 -20.33
C ALA A 237 -16.17 -5.46 -21.09
N GLN A 238 -15.35 -5.83 -22.08
CA GLN A 238 -15.44 -7.16 -22.68
C GLN A 238 -15.07 -8.23 -21.63
N PRO A 239 -15.66 -9.43 -21.64
CA PRO A 239 -15.41 -10.48 -20.64
C PRO A 239 -13.93 -10.73 -20.32
N LYS A 240 -13.07 -10.70 -21.34
CA LYS A 240 -11.61 -10.89 -21.18
C LYS A 240 -10.91 -9.76 -20.42
N SER A 241 -11.42 -8.52 -20.49
CA SER A 241 -10.88 -7.41 -19.71
C SER A 241 -11.26 -7.53 -18.23
N GLN A 242 -12.49 -7.96 -17.93
CA GLN A 242 -12.96 -8.17 -16.59
C GLN A 242 -12.19 -9.30 -15.87
N GLU A 243 -12.00 -10.45 -16.51
CA GLU A 243 -11.19 -11.54 -15.96
C GLU A 243 -9.73 -11.15 -15.68
N ARG A 244 -9.19 -10.25 -16.50
CA ARG A 244 -7.85 -9.70 -16.29
C ARG A 244 -7.82 -8.78 -15.08
N GLU A 245 -8.76 -7.86 -14.97
CA GLU A 245 -8.88 -6.94 -13.84
C GLU A 245 -9.06 -7.70 -12.51
N GLU A 246 -9.92 -8.70 -12.49
CA GLU A 246 -10.14 -9.57 -11.32
C GLU A 246 -8.86 -10.30 -10.90
N ARG A 247 -8.09 -10.82 -11.85
CA ARG A 247 -6.80 -11.47 -11.57
C ARG A 247 -5.74 -10.50 -11.06
N GLU A 248 -5.63 -9.31 -11.66
CA GLU A 248 -4.68 -8.28 -11.23
C GLU A 248 -5.02 -7.78 -9.82
N LEU A 249 -6.32 -7.63 -9.52
CA LEU A 249 -6.79 -7.25 -8.20
C LEU A 249 -6.56 -8.35 -7.15
N ALA A 250 -6.77 -9.61 -7.51
CA ALA A 250 -6.47 -10.76 -6.65
C ALA A 250 -4.96 -10.88 -6.38
N MET A 251 -4.11 -10.63 -7.37
CA MET A 251 -2.65 -10.59 -7.21
C MET A 251 -2.21 -9.45 -6.30
N LEU A 252 -2.76 -8.25 -6.50
CA LEU A 252 -2.55 -7.10 -5.61
C LEU A 252 -2.90 -7.44 -4.17
N HIS A 253 -4.11 -8.00 -3.95
CA HIS A 253 -4.57 -8.41 -2.62
C HIS A 253 -3.61 -9.41 -1.97
N ALA A 254 -3.21 -10.46 -2.71
CA ALA A 254 -2.32 -11.49 -2.20
C ALA A 254 -0.96 -10.91 -1.81
N LEU A 255 -0.36 -10.06 -2.65
CA LEU A 255 0.93 -9.42 -2.35
C LEU A 255 0.82 -8.45 -1.17
N ALA A 256 -0.20 -7.60 -1.12
CA ALA A 256 -0.43 -6.69 -0.01
C ALA A 256 -0.63 -7.46 1.31
N GLN A 257 -1.34 -8.60 1.27
CA GLN A 257 -1.53 -9.46 2.43
C GLN A 257 -0.22 -10.09 2.92
N VAL A 258 0.61 -10.60 2.00
CA VAL A 258 1.96 -11.10 2.31
C VAL A 258 2.81 -10.00 2.94
N CYS A 259 2.87 -8.82 2.32
CA CYS A 259 3.61 -7.67 2.83
C CYS A 259 3.15 -7.24 4.23
N HIS A 260 1.83 -7.16 4.45
CA HIS A 260 1.27 -6.75 5.74
C HIS A 260 1.59 -7.76 6.84
N CYS A 261 1.45 -9.07 6.57
CA CYS A 261 1.83 -10.13 7.51
C CYS A 261 3.33 -10.12 7.81
N ALA A 262 4.18 -9.97 6.79
CA ALA A 262 5.64 -9.90 6.96
C ALA A 262 6.05 -8.66 7.77
N ALA A 263 5.44 -7.49 7.51
CA ALA A 263 5.68 -6.27 8.27
C ALA A 263 5.28 -6.42 9.75
N GLN A 264 4.20 -7.15 10.04
CA GLN A 264 3.75 -7.45 11.41
C GLN A 264 4.55 -8.58 12.08
N GLY A 265 5.28 -9.40 11.33
CA GLY A 265 5.96 -10.60 11.82
C GLY A 265 5.02 -11.75 12.21
N LYS A 266 3.76 -11.73 11.76
CA LYS A 266 2.74 -12.75 12.06
C LYS A 266 1.67 -12.81 10.98
N VAL A 267 0.97 -13.95 10.89
CA VAL A 267 -0.21 -14.07 10.01
C VAL A 267 -1.43 -13.49 10.71
N GLY A 268 -1.86 -12.30 10.26
CA GLY A 268 -3.07 -11.61 10.73
C GLY A 268 -4.37 -12.27 10.24
N SER A 269 -5.51 -11.66 10.55
CA SER A 269 -6.83 -12.09 10.05
C SER A 269 -7.02 -11.82 8.56
N GLY A 270 -6.48 -10.70 8.05
CA GLY A 270 -6.50 -10.33 6.65
C GLY A 270 -7.70 -9.49 6.19
N PHE A 271 -8.73 -9.34 7.01
CA PHE A 271 -9.92 -8.59 6.63
C PHE A 271 -9.63 -7.10 6.35
N ASP A 272 -8.60 -6.54 6.98
CA ASP A 272 -8.20 -5.16 6.82
C ASP A 272 -7.55 -4.90 5.43
N VAL A 273 -6.67 -5.79 4.98
CA VAL A 273 -6.09 -5.74 3.63
C VAL A 273 -7.16 -6.06 2.58
N CYS A 274 -8.06 -7.01 2.87
CA CYS A 274 -9.18 -7.33 2.00
C CYS A 274 -10.09 -6.13 1.79
N ALA A 275 -10.46 -5.39 2.86
CA ALA A 275 -11.24 -4.17 2.76
C ALA A 275 -10.50 -3.06 1.99
N ALA A 276 -9.20 -2.91 2.21
CA ALA A 276 -8.38 -1.94 1.51
C ALA A 276 -8.30 -2.21 -0.01
N THR A 277 -8.49 -3.48 -0.42
CA THR A 277 -8.45 -3.91 -1.83
C THR A 277 -9.83 -3.94 -2.48
N PHE A 278 -10.81 -4.59 -1.83
CA PHE A 278 -12.11 -4.92 -2.44
C PHE A 278 -13.28 -4.05 -1.94
N GLY A 279 -13.03 -3.18 -0.95
CA GLY A 279 -14.10 -2.39 -0.34
C GLY A 279 -14.87 -3.14 0.75
N SER A 280 -16.13 -2.75 1.01
CA SER A 280 -16.97 -3.39 2.03
C SER A 280 -17.40 -4.79 1.60
N HIS A 281 -17.26 -5.77 2.51
CA HIS A 281 -17.52 -7.18 2.17
C HIS A 281 -17.83 -8.02 3.41
N ARG A 282 -18.44 -9.16 3.18
CA ARG A 282 -18.48 -10.28 4.09
C ARG A 282 -17.27 -11.16 3.84
N TYR A 283 -16.49 -11.44 4.87
CA TYR A 283 -15.16 -12.02 4.76
C TYR A 283 -15.06 -13.37 5.46
N CYS A 284 -14.45 -14.36 4.79
CA CYS A 284 -13.95 -15.57 5.39
C CYS A 284 -12.43 -15.67 5.17
N ARG A 285 -11.69 -15.94 6.24
CA ARG A 285 -10.22 -15.90 6.26
C ARG A 285 -9.59 -16.96 5.36
N PHE A 286 -8.47 -16.62 4.75
CA PHE A 286 -7.56 -17.56 4.08
C PHE A 286 -6.85 -18.50 5.06
N SER A 287 -6.28 -19.60 4.53
CA SER A 287 -5.43 -20.49 5.32
C SER A 287 -4.11 -19.83 5.72
N PRO A 288 -3.77 -19.71 7.01
CA PRO A 288 -2.47 -19.17 7.44
C PRO A 288 -1.26 -19.88 6.84
N ALA A 289 -1.38 -21.18 6.51
CA ALA A 289 -0.30 -21.98 5.94
C ALA A 289 0.19 -21.45 4.59
N THR A 290 -0.64 -20.71 3.84
CA THR A 290 -0.26 -20.10 2.56
C THR A 290 0.79 -19.01 2.72
N ILE A 291 0.71 -18.23 3.79
CA ILE A 291 1.62 -17.08 4.02
C ILE A 291 2.80 -17.46 4.93
N GLN A 292 2.62 -18.41 5.83
CA GLN A 292 3.64 -18.79 6.82
C GLN A 292 5.05 -19.01 6.24
N PRO A 293 5.25 -19.66 5.07
CA PRO A 293 6.57 -19.85 4.47
C PRO A 293 7.25 -18.54 4.01
N LEU A 294 6.48 -17.46 3.85
CA LEU A 294 6.97 -16.14 3.41
C LEU A 294 7.34 -15.22 4.59
N LEU A 295 7.16 -15.70 5.82
CA LEU A 295 7.52 -14.99 7.04
C LEU A 295 8.85 -15.50 7.60
N GLY A 296 9.47 -14.72 8.49
CA GLY A 296 10.68 -15.11 9.20
C GLY A 296 11.96 -15.08 8.36
N LEU A 297 11.93 -14.41 7.23
CA LEU A 297 13.10 -14.16 6.40
C LEU A 297 14.08 -13.21 7.12
N ALA A 298 15.33 -13.24 6.71
CA ALA A 298 16.34 -12.31 7.20
C ALA A 298 15.90 -10.85 6.99
N GLU A 299 16.26 -9.98 7.91
CA GLU A 299 15.94 -8.55 7.80
C GLU A 299 16.55 -7.98 6.51
N GLY A 300 15.76 -7.23 5.76
CA GLY A 300 16.18 -6.64 4.48
C GLY A 300 16.28 -7.63 3.31
N ALA A 301 15.86 -8.90 3.46
CA ALA A 301 15.82 -9.90 2.39
C ALA A 301 14.39 -10.16 1.90
N ALA A 302 14.24 -10.33 0.58
CA ALA A 302 12.98 -10.75 -0.03
C ALA A 302 12.83 -12.28 -0.08
N PRO A 303 11.59 -12.80 -0.17
CA PRO A 303 11.38 -14.19 -0.53
C PRO A 303 11.98 -14.51 -1.91
N PRO A 304 12.43 -15.77 -2.14
CA PRO A 304 12.78 -16.20 -3.48
C PRO A 304 11.63 -15.91 -4.46
N PRO A 305 11.92 -15.41 -5.69
CA PRO A 305 10.89 -15.05 -6.66
C PRO A 305 9.87 -16.15 -6.94
N ALA A 306 10.32 -17.40 -7.07
CA ALA A 306 9.44 -18.54 -7.29
C ALA A 306 8.44 -18.77 -6.14
N LEU A 307 8.88 -18.60 -4.89
CA LEU A 307 8.02 -18.73 -3.71
C LEU A 307 7.02 -17.58 -3.66
N LEU A 308 7.45 -16.36 -3.95
CA LEU A 308 6.59 -15.18 -3.99
C LEU A 308 5.52 -15.31 -5.07
N LEU A 309 5.91 -15.65 -6.32
CA LEU A 309 4.98 -15.88 -7.43
C LEU A 309 4.04 -17.05 -7.15
N GLY A 310 4.50 -18.07 -6.42
CA GLY A 310 3.66 -19.18 -5.97
C GLY A 310 2.49 -18.71 -5.10
N ALA A 311 2.71 -17.73 -4.25
CA ALA A 311 1.69 -17.18 -3.35
C ALA A 311 0.76 -16.16 -4.02
N ILE A 312 1.33 -15.26 -4.82
CA ILE A 312 0.57 -14.13 -5.41
C ILE A 312 -0.04 -14.43 -6.77
N GLY A 313 0.32 -15.56 -7.40
CA GLY A 313 -0.07 -15.89 -8.76
C GLY A 313 0.87 -15.29 -9.82
N SER A 314 0.61 -15.64 -11.07
CA SER A 314 1.33 -15.17 -12.26
C SER A 314 0.44 -15.28 -13.49
N ALA A 315 0.94 -14.96 -14.68
CA ALA A 315 0.20 -15.16 -15.93
C ALA A 315 -0.26 -16.62 -16.07
N GLY A 316 -1.57 -16.85 -16.04
CA GLY A 316 -2.19 -18.17 -16.13
C GLY A 316 -2.30 -18.97 -14.82
N ARG A 317 -1.83 -18.43 -13.69
CA ARG A 317 -1.96 -19.06 -12.37
C ARG A 317 -2.59 -18.08 -11.37
N ALA A 318 -3.71 -18.50 -10.76
CA ALA A 318 -4.35 -17.75 -9.70
C ALA A 318 -3.48 -17.68 -8.43
N PRO A 319 -3.64 -16.65 -7.58
CA PRO A 319 -3.05 -16.62 -6.25
C PRO A 319 -3.41 -17.84 -5.43
N ALA A 320 -2.47 -18.31 -4.59
CA ALA A 320 -2.73 -19.40 -3.65
C ALA A 320 -3.54 -18.97 -2.41
N LEU A 321 -3.83 -17.69 -2.28
CA LEU A 321 -4.55 -17.12 -1.13
C LEU A 321 -6.06 -17.33 -1.29
N GLU A 322 -6.55 -18.46 -0.79
CA GLU A 322 -7.96 -18.79 -0.78
C GLU A 322 -8.67 -18.06 0.36
N HIS A 323 -9.39 -17.01 0.03
CA HIS A 323 -10.29 -16.27 0.92
C HIS A 323 -11.65 -16.11 0.25
N GLU A 324 -12.67 -15.80 1.03
CA GLU A 324 -13.98 -15.45 0.50
C GLU A 324 -14.27 -14.00 0.85
N ALA A 325 -14.65 -13.21 -0.15
CA ALA A 325 -15.01 -11.81 -0.01
C ALA A 325 -16.27 -11.53 -0.84
N GLU A 326 -17.42 -11.59 -0.18
CA GLU A 326 -18.70 -11.25 -0.82
C GLU A 326 -18.98 -9.75 -0.65
N PRO A 327 -19.20 -9.00 -1.72
CA PRO A 327 -19.54 -7.58 -1.61
C PRO A 327 -20.68 -7.32 -0.64
N PHE A 328 -20.54 -6.31 0.21
CA PHE A 328 -21.54 -5.92 1.20
C PHE A 328 -21.84 -4.43 1.07
N GLN A 329 -23.12 -4.06 1.16
CA GLN A 329 -23.55 -2.69 1.20
C GLN A 329 -24.52 -2.49 2.36
N LEU A 330 -24.42 -1.33 3.01
CA LEU A 330 -25.42 -0.94 4.00
C LEU A 330 -26.77 -0.71 3.32
N PRO A 331 -27.89 -1.02 4.00
CA PRO A 331 -29.20 -0.68 3.49
C PRO A 331 -29.31 0.82 3.19
N PRO A 332 -30.08 1.23 2.17
CA PRO A 332 -30.31 2.65 1.89
C PRO A 332 -30.81 3.42 3.13
N GLY A 333 -30.22 4.58 3.40
CA GLY A 333 -30.56 5.41 4.55
C GLY A 333 -29.92 5.00 5.87
N VAL A 334 -29.07 3.96 5.88
CA VAL A 334 -28.27 3.58 7.05
C VAL A 334 -26.87 4.15 6.91
N GLU A 335 -26.45 4.91 7.90
CA GLU A 335 -25.10 5.48 8.01
C GLU A 335 -24.39 4.92 9.26
N VAL A 336 -23.07 4.80 9.17
CA VAL A 336 -22.23 4.38 10.30
C VAL A 336 -21.44 5.58 10.79
N MET A 337 -21.65 5.95 12.06
CA MET A 337 -20.87 6.96 12.74
C MET A 337 -19.95 6.29 13.76
N MET A 338 -18.67 6.67 13.76
CA MET A 338 -17.69 6.17 14.70
C MET A 338 -17.22 7.29 15.64
N ALA A 339 -17.19 7.01 16.93
CA ALA A 339 -16.64 7.91 17.91
C ALA A 339 -15.19 7.55 18.23
N ASP A 340 -14.29 8.53 18.15
CA ASP A 340 -12.93 8.41 18.66
C ASP A 340 -12.92 8.56 20.18
N VAL A 341 -12.60 7.47 20.88
CA VAL A 341 -12.57 7.44 22.35
C VAL A 341 -11.18 7.74 22.92
N CYS A 342 -10.21 8.13 22.09
CA CYS A 342 -8.83 8.48 22.48
C CYS A 342 -8.09 7.40 23.30
N CYS A 343 -8.58 6.20 23.38
CA CYS A 343 -7.88 5.10 24.02
C CYS A 343 -7.59 4.01 22.98
N GLY A 344 -6.38 4.03 22.47
CA GLY A 344 -5.90 3.00 21.54
C GLY A 344 -5.95 1.63 22.20
N ALA A 345 -6.83 0.74 21.71
CA ALA A 345 -6.80 -0.65 22.12
C ALA A 345 -5.67 -1.39 21.42
N HIS A 346 -4.79 -2.04 22.18
CA HIS A 346 -3.77 -2.91 21.60
C HIS A 346 -4.39 -4.24 21.18
N THR A 347 -4.93 -4.29 19.96
CA THR A 347 -5.63 -5.45 19.41
C THR A 347 -4.92 -6.79 19.64
N PRO A 348 -3.57 -6.91 19.48
CA PRO A 348 -2.90 -8.18 19.75
C PRO A 348 -3.03 -8.71 21.17
N SER A 349 -3.02 -7.83 22.20
CA SER A 349 -3.18 -8.25 23.59
C SER A 349 -4.62 -8.68 23.88
N MET A 350 -5.61 -7.97 23.33
CA MET A 350 -7.01 -8.33 23.45
C MET A 350 -7.30 -9.71 22.82
N VAL A 351 -6.79 -9.95 21.60
CA VAL A 351 -6.90 -11.25 20.92
C VAL A 351 -6.30 -12.36 21.77
N LYS A 352 -5.09 -12.18 22.32
CA LYS A 352 -4.44 -13.17 23.20
C LYS A 352 -5.28 -13.46 24.44
N SER A 353 -5.88 -12.45 25.06
CA SER A 353 -6.73 -12.62 26.24
C SER A 353 -7.98 -13.44 25.93
N ILE A 354 -8.66 -13.15 24.83
CA ILE A 354 -9.85 -13.91 24.41
C ILE A 354 -9.50 -15.35 23.99
N GLN A 355 -8.39 -15.54 23.29
CA GLN A 355 -7.95 -16.89 22.90
C GLN A 355 -7.57 -17.75 24.13
N ARG A 356 -6.96 -17.13 25.17
CA ARG A 356 -6.66 -17.82 26.43
C ARG A 356 -7.95 -18.22 27.14
N TRP A 357 -8.86 -17.28 27.33
CA TRP A 357 -10.17 -17.55 27.96
C TRP A 357 -10.92 -18.68 27.24
N ARG A 358 -10.97 -18.65 25.90
CA ARG A 358 -11.59 -19.72 25.09
C ARG A 358 -10.90 -21.08 25.26
N GLY A 359 -9.60 -21.12 25.52
CA GLY A 359 -8.84 -22.37 25.76
C GLY A 359 -8.95 -22.91 27.18
N GLU A 360 -9.34 -22.05 28.14
CA GLU A 360 -9.50 -22.42 29.57
C GLU A 360 -10.92 -22.89 29.87
N ASP A 361 -11.93 -22.42 29.14
CA ASP A 361 -13.36 -22.66 29.36
C ASP A 361 -14.05 -23.50 28.27
N GLY A 362 -13.30 -23.96 27.24
CA GLY A 362 -13.81 -24.67 26.05
C GLY A 362 -13.55 -26.17 26.03
#